data_29c346baa86a0492a01cf8dc94aa0bb1
#
_entry.id   29c346baa86a0492a01cf8dc94aa0bb1
#
_cell.length_a   1.000
_cell.length_b   1.000
_cell.length_c   1.000
_cell.angle_alpha   90.00
_cell.angle_beta   90.00
_cell.angle_gamma   90.00
#
_symmetry.space_group_name_H-M   'P 1'
#
loop_
_entity.id
_entity.type
_entity.pdbx_description
1 polymer ?
#
loop_
_entity_poly.entity_id
_entity_poly.type
_entity_poly.pdbx_seq_one_letter_code
_entity_poly.pdbx_strand_id
1 'polypeptide(L)'
;MKIVIIDNYDSFTYNLSHLVKEIGADVTVVRNDRFELEELKGYDKIILSPGPGIPSEAGLLLDVIREYAGKKPILGVCLGHQAIGEVFGARLENLSEVYHGVATPCHIIADDRIFEGVERDITIGRYHSWVVSDDNFPSCLEITAVSDDMPTDGEAAPQPRQVMALRHRQYDVHGIQFHPESVLTPCGRQIIKNFIAL
;
A
#
# COMPACT_ATOMS: atom_id res chain seq x y z
N MET A 1 -13.67 16.82 -1.70
CA MET A 1 -12.69 16.04 -0.91
C MET A 1 -11.30 16.29 -1.46
N LYS A 2 -10.38 16.71 -0.59
CA LYS A 2 -8.99 17.01 -0.93
C LYS A 2 -8.09 15.88 -0.49
N ILE A 3 -7.37 15.28 -1.41
CA ILE A 3 -6.43 14.19 -1.13
C ILE A 3 -5.03 14.64 -1.45
N VAL A 4 -4.09 14.40 -0.54
CA VAL A 4 -2.68 14.57 -0.83
C VAL A 4 -2.03 13.22 -1.11
N ILE A 5 -1.22 13.16 -2.15
CA ILE A 5 -0.33 12.03 -2.44
C ILE A 5 1.08 12.44 -2.10
N ILE A 6 1.69 11.74 -1.16
CA ILE A 6 3.11 11.88 -0.85
C ILE A 6 3.90 11.10 -1.89
N ASP A 7 4.60 11.82 -2.75
CA ASP A 7 5.41 11.25 -3.83
C ASP A 7 6.80 10.83 -3.30
N ASN A 8 7.04 9.54 -3.29
CA ASN A 8 8.33 8.95 -2.92
C ASN A 8 9.30 8.84 -4.11
N TYR A 9 9.24 9.78 -5.04
CA TYR A 9 10.08 9.81 -6.25
C TYR A 9 9.89 8.60 -7.16
N ASP A 10 8.64 8.19 -7.33
CA ASP A 10 8.26 7.04 -8.12
C ASP A 10 7.57 7.43 -9.44
N SER A 11 7.90 6.71 -10.51
CA SER A 11 7.30 6.95 -11.84
C SER A 11 5.80 6.63 -11.89
N PHE A 12 5.30 5.75 -11.02
CA PHE A 12 3.88 5.38 -10.95
C PHE A 12 3.03 6.36 -10.13
N THR A 13 3.63 7.32 -9.41
CA THR A 13 2.88 8.30 -8.61
C THR A 13 1.86 9.06 -9.45
N TYR A 14 2.20 9.44 -10.68
CA TYR A 14 1.28 10.16 -11.55
C TYR A 14 0.13 9.27 -12.06
N ASN A 15 0.38 7.98 -12.33
CA ASN A 15 -0.69 7.04 -12.68
C ASN A 15 -1.68 6.88 -11.53
N LEU A 16 -1.17 6.77 -10.29
CA LEU A 16 -2.00 6.76 -9.09
C LEU A 16 -2.80 8.06 -8.94
N SER A 17 -2.16 9.22 -9.15
CA SER A 17 -2.82 10.53 -9.13
C SER A 17 -3.92 10.63 -10.18
N HIS A 18 -3.69 10.14 -11.40
CA HIS A 18 -4.70 10.10 -12.46
C HIS A 18 -5.90 9.25 -12.06
N LEU A 19 -5.65 8.05 -11.54
CA LEU A 19 -6.71 7.15 -11.09
C LEU A 19 -7.59 7.80 -10.01
N VAL A 20 -6.98 8.47 -9.02
CA VAL A 20 -7.71 9.16 -7.95
C VAL A 20 -8.54 10.33 -8.49
N LYS A 21 -7.99 11.12 -9.44
CA LYS A 21 -8.70 12.22 -10.11
C LYS A 21 -9.88 11.73 -10.94
N GLU A 22 -9.73 10.64 -11.67
CA GLU A 22 -10.80 10.04 -12.47
C GLU A 22 -11.99 9.57 -11.61
N ILE A 23 -11.73 9.21 -10.34
CA ILE A 23 -12.79 8.85 -9.38
C ILE A 23 -13.51 10.10 -8.86
N GLY A 24 -12.95 11.29 -9.04
CA GLY A 24 -13.58 12.57 -8.73
C GLY A 24 -13.04 13.30 -7.50
N ALA A 25 -11.87 12.91 -6.97
CA ALA A 25 -11.22 13.63 -5.88
C ALA A 25 -10.31 14.77 -6.38
N ASP A 26 -10.18 15.81 -5.57
CA ASP A 26 -9.21 16.89 -5.77
C ASP A 26 -7.85 16.42 -5.20
N VAL A 27 -6.84 16.30 -6.07
CA VAL A 27 -5.55 15.68 -5.75
C VAL A 27 -4.41 16.65 -5.87
N THR A 28 -3.65 16.76 -4.81
CA THR A 28 -2.34 17.43 -4.78
C THR A 28 -1.24 16.39 -4.61
N VAL A 29 -0.17 16.49 -5.39
CA VAL A 29 1.02 15.63 -5.26
C VAL A 29 2.14 16.47 -4.67
N VAL A 30 2.74 16.02 -3.58
CA VAL A 30 3.90 16.65 -2.93
C VAL A 30 5.01 15.64 -2.72
N ARG A 31 6.25 16.03 -2.97
CA ARG A 31 7.41 15.17 -2.75
C ARG A 31 7.68 14.98 -1.27
N ASN A 32 8.12 13.79 -0.87
CA ASN A 32 8.29 13.36 0.52
C ASN A 32 9.29 14.20 1.35
N ASP A 33 10.05 15.08 0.70
CA ASP A 33 11.05 15.99 1.30
C ASP A 33 10.79 17.48 1.03
N ARG A 34 9.59 17.86 0.52
CA ARG A 34 9.28 19.19 0.03
C ARG A 34 8.00 19.80 0.63
N PHE A 35 7.73 19.52 1.88
CA PHE A 35 6.61 20.12 2.64
C PHE A 35 6.91 20.09 4.13
N GLU A 36 6.16 20.89 4.88
CA GLU A 36 6.11 20.79 6.34
C GLU A 36 4.91 19.93 6.75
N LEU A 37 5.05 19.10 7.81
CA LEU A 37 3.98 18.20 8.26
C LEU A 37 2.65 18.93 8.51
N GLU A 38 2.73 20.17 9.01
CA GLU A 38 1.57 21.03 9.29
C GLU A 38 0.73 21.33 8.04
N GLU A 39 1.33 21.37 6.85
CA GLU A 39 0.64 21.67 5.60
C GLU A 39 -0.39 20.58 5.24
N LEU A 40 -0.16 19.33 5.71
CA LEU A 40 -1.07 18.24 5.45
C LEU A 40 -2.39 18.33 6.22
N LYS A 41 -2.52 19.23 7.19
CA LYS A 41 -3.77 19.47 7.92
C LYS A 41 -4.93 19.86 7.01
N GLY A 42 -4.62 20.54 5.91
CA GLY A 42 -5.61 21.04 4.94
C GLY A 42 -6.25 19.98 4.03
N TYR A 43 -5.80 18.72 4.11
CA TYR A 43 -6.29 17.61 3.31
C TYR A 43 -7.19 16.68 4.11
N ASP A 44 -8.14 16.04 3.44
CA ASP A 44 -9.08 15.10 4.06
C ASP A 44 -8.45 13.70 4.23
N LYS A 45 -7.64 13.27 3.25
CA LYS A 45 -7.00 11.94 3.23
C LYS A 45 -5.57 12.03 2.69
N ILE A 46 -4.77 11.02 3.03
CA ILE A 46 -3.37 10.90 2.63
C ILE A 46 -3.17 9.58 1.89
N ILE A 47 -2.52 9.63 0.73
CA ILE A 47 -2.01 8.44 0.03
C ILE A 47 -0.48 8.51 0.01
N LEU A 48 0.16 7.43 0.39
CA LEU A 48 1.61 7.28 0.37
C LEU A 48 1.98 6.47 -0.87
N SER A 49 2.70 7.07 -1.81
CA SER A 49 2.99 6.44 -3.11
C SER A 49 3.97 5.28 -2.99
N PRO A 50 4.06 4.46 -4.06
CA PRO A 50 5.25 3.64 -4.28
C PRO A 50 6.53 4.49 -4.24
N GLY A 51 7.68 3.83 -4.16
CA GLY A 51 8.97 4.49 -4.21
C GLY A 51 10.14 3.52 -4.19
N PRO A 52 11.34 3.97 -4.54
CA PRO A 52 12.55 3.17 -4.46
C PRO A 52 13.08 3.06 -3.02
N GLY A 53 13.96 2.10 -2.79
CA GLY A 53 14.67 1.92 -1.52
C GLY A 53 13.78 1.37 -0.40
N ILE A 54 14.03 1.86 0.80
CA ILE A 54 13.33 1.46 2.03
C ILE A 54 12.68 2.68 2.70
N PRO A 55 11.62 2.48 3.52
CA PRO A 55 10.85 3.60 4.09
C PRO A 55 11.68 4.59 4.91
N SER A 56 12.68 4.13 5.64
CA SER A 56 13.54 4.99 6.49
C SER A 56 14.42 5.97 5.69
N GLU A 57 14.59 5.75 4.39
CA GLU A 57 15.33 6.64 3.48
C GLU A 57 14.42 7.57 2.68
N ALA A 58 13.10 7.51 2.89
CA ALA A 58 12.08 8.20 2.09
C ALA A 58 11.63 9.54 2.73
N GLY A 59 12.56 10.41 3.07
CA GLY A 59 12.25 11.75 3.57
C GLY A 59 11.33 11.73 4.79
N LEU A 60 10.20 12.44 4.71
CA LEU A 60 9.21 12.56 5.81
C LEU A 60 8.17 11.43 5.83
N LEU A 61 8.33 10.37 5.03
CA LEU A 61 7.32 9.32 4.87
C LEU A 61 6.87 8.71 6.21
N LEU A 62 7.82 8.32 7.07
CA LEU A 62 7.50 7.73 8.38
C LEU A 62 6.86 8.75 9.32
N ASP A 63 7.29 10.00 9.26
CA ASP A 63 6.78 11.07 10.12
C ASP A 63 5.34 11.45 9.76
N VAL A 64 4.97 11.40 8.48
CA VAL A 64 3.58 11.56 8.03
C VAL A 64 2.67 10.52 8.69
N ILE A 65 3.09 9.25 8.71
CA ILE A 65 2.29 8.18 9.33
C ILE A 65 2.18 8.41 10.84
N ARG A 66 3.30 8.71 11.52
CA ARG A 66 3.32 8.97 12.99
C ARG A 66 2.43 10.14 13.37
N GLU A 67 2.43 11.21 12.58
CA GLU A 67 1.65 12.43 12.87
C GLU A 67 0.16 12.23 12.57
N TYR A 68 -0.20 11.54 11.47
CA TYR A 68 -1.57 11.55 10.98
C TYR A 68 -2.34 10.25 11.18
N ALA A 69 -1.72 9.15 11.60
CA ALA A 69 -2.44 7.93 11.98
C ALA A 69 -3.44 8.21 13.11
N GLY A 70 -4.69 7.82 12.91
CA GLY A 70 -5.79 8.12 13.83
C GLY A 70 -6.39 9.53 13.72
N LYS A 71 -5.80 10.40 12.90
CA LYS A 71 -6.33 11.74 12.61
C LYS A 71 -6.94 11.84 11.21
N LYS A 72 -6.40 11.09 10.26
CA LYS A 72 -6.84 11.06 8.86
C LYS A 72 -6.77 9.64 8.31
N PRO A 73 -7.66 9.28 7.36
CA PRO A 73 -7.48 8.06 6.59
C PRO A 73 -6.18 8.08 5.79
N ILE A 74 -5.41 6.98 5.87
CA ILE A 74 -4.14 6.82 5.17
C ILE A 74 -4.18 5.54 4.34
N LEU A 75 -3.78 5.61 3.07
CA LEU A 75 -3.51 4.45 2.22
C LEU A 75 -2.04 4.44 1.82
N GLY A 76 -1.32 3.39 2.18
CA GLY A 76 0.04 3.14 1.71
C GLY A 76 0.07 2.17 0.53
N VAL A 77 0.78 2.53 -0.53
CA VAL A 77 0.98 1.69 -1.71
C VAL A 77 2.45 1.31 -1.82
N CYS A 78 2.76 0.04 -1.92
CA CYS A 78 4.09 -0.54 -2.04
C CYS A 78 5.05 -0.01 -0.95
N LEU A 79 5.93 0.95 -1.22
CA LEU A 79 6.78 1.57 -0.21
C LEU A 79 5.94 2.19 0.94
N GLY A 80 4.81 2.82 0.63
CA GLY A 80 3.89 3.36 1.63
C GLY A 80 3.28 2.28 2.54
N HIS A 81 2.97 1.10 2.00
CA HIS A 81 2.53 -0.06 2.77
C HIS A 81 3.64 -0.56 3.72
N GLN A 82 4.87 -0.66 3.23
CA GLN A 82 6.04 -1.05 4.02
C GLN A 82 6.30 -0.04 5.15
N ALA A 83 6.15 1.26 4.86
CA ALA A 83 6.27 2.32 5.84
C ALA A 83 5.23 2.21 6.97
N ILE A 84 3.98 1.87 6.65
CA ILE A 84 2.94 1.60 7.65
C ILE A 84 3.37 0.43 8.53
N GLY A 85 3.80 -0.69 7.92
CA GLY A 85 4.30 -1.84 8.67
C GLY A 85 5.42 -1.45 9.65
N GLU A 86 6.44 -0.74 9.17
CA GLU A 86 7.59 -0.32 9.96
C GLU A 86 7.21 0.62 11.12
N VAL A 87 6.37 1.63 10.88
CA VAL A 87 5.94 2.57 11.93
C VAL A 87 5.21 1.87 13.06
N PHE A 88 4.43 0.84 12.77
CA PHE A 88 3.69 0.08 13.78
C PHE A 88 4.44 -1.14 14.31
N GLY A 89 5.71 -1.32 13.94
CA GLY A 89 6.63 -2.30 14.54
C GLY A 89 6.77 -3.61 13.80
N ALA A 90 6.27 -3.72 12.57
CA ALA A 90 6.55 -4.87 11.71
C ALA A 90 7.98 -4.81 11.17
N ARG A 91 8.54 -5.97 10.85
CA ARG A 91 9.84 -6.09 10.18
C ARG A 91 9.66 -6.07 8.67
N LEU A 92 10.67 -5.59 7.97
CA LEU A 92 10.77 -5.71 6.52
C LEU A 92 11.75 -6.82 6.17
N GLU A 93 11.43 -7.57 5.13
CA GLU A 93 12.26 -8.64 4.58
C GLU A 93 12.58 -8.36 3.11
N ASN A 94 13.84 -8.56 2.75
CA ASN A 94 14.27 -8.50 1.36
C ASN A 94 14.15 -9.90 0.75
N LEU A 95 13.32 -10.02 -0.27
CA LEU A 95 13.11 -11.28 -0.97
C LEU A 95 14.33 -11.62 -1.83
N SER A 96 14.57 -12.91 -2.06
CA SER A 96 15.56 -13.38 -3.01
C SER A 96 15.17 -13.08 -4.47
N GLU A 97 13.88 -12.89 -4.72
CA GLU A 97 13.33 -12.57 -6.03
C GLU A 97 12.91 -11.10 -6.10
N VAL A 98 13.08 -10.51 -7.29
CA VAL A 98 12.61 -9.15 -7.58
C VAL A 98 11.41 -9.25 -8.51
N TYR A 99 10.26 -8.78 -8.05
CA TYR A 99 9.08 -8.64 -8.88
C TYR A 99 9.15 -7.31 -9.64
N HIS A 100 9.01 -7.37 -10.95
CA HIS A 100 9.03 -6.17 -11.80
C HIS A 100 8.00 -6.29 -12.91
N GLY A 101 6.78 -5.86 -12.63
CA GLY A 101 5.66 -5.96 -13.58
C GLY A 101 5.16 -7.40 -13.74
N VAL A 102 5.01 -8.11 -12.64
CA VAL A 102 4.53 -9.49 -12.62
C VAL A 102 3.12 -9.54 -12.05
N ALA A 103 2.21 -10.19 -12.76
CA ALA A 103 0.86 -10.48 -12.29
C ALA A 103 0.86 -11.78 -11.48
N THR A 104 0.40 -11.74 -10.24
CA THR A 104 0.30 -12.92 -9.36
C THR A 104 -1.07 -13.02 -8.70
N PRO A 105 -1.50 -14.24 -8.31
CA PRO A 105 -2.68 -14.41 -7.48
C PRO A 105 -2.49 -13.78 -6.10
N CYS A 106 -3.59 -13.33 -5.51
CA CYS A 106 -3.64 -12.79 -4.16
C CYS A 106 -4.98 -13.14 -3.52
N HIS A 107 -4.95 -13.55 -2.26
CA HIS A 107 -6.14 -13.91 -1.47
C HIS A 107 -6.41 -12.86 -0.40
N ILE A 108 -7.63 -12.32 -0.40
CA ILE A 108 -8.14 -11.46 0.67
C ILE A 108 -8.64 -12.38 1.79
N ILE A 109 -7.94 -12.37 2.93
CA ILE A 109 -8.14 -13.32 4.03
C ILE A 109 -8.90 -12.73 5.21
N ALA A 110 -9.02 -11.39 5.29
CA ALA A 110 -9.79 -10.69 6.31
C ALA A 110 -10.60 -9.53 5.70
N ASP A 111 -11.62 -9.11 6.43
CA ASP A 111 -12.46 -8.00 5.99
C ASP A 111 -11.73 -6.67 6.15
N ASP A 112 -11.73 -5.91 5.08
CA ASP A 112 -11.21 -4.55 5.05
C ASP A 112 -12.12 -3.70 4.16
N ARG A 113 -12.46 -2.50 4.61
CA ARG A 113 -13.36 -1.58 3.88
C ARG A 113 -12.84 -1.23 2.49
N ILE A 114 -11.51 -1.21 2.28
CA ILE A 114 -10.95 -0.97 0.96
C ILE A 114 -11.20 -2.11 -0.02
N PHE A 115 -11.56 -3.31 0.46
CA PHE A 115 -11.90 -4.48 -0.36
C PHE A 115 -13.40 -4.72 -0.50
N GLU A 116 -14.25 -3.78 -0.08
CA GLU A 116 -15.69 -3.92 -0.22
C GLU A 116 -16.09 -4.08 -1.70
N GLY A 117 -16.86 -5.15 -2.01
CA GLY A 117 -17.25 -5.47 -3.39
C GLY A 117 -16.15 -6.01 -4.29
N VAL A 118 -14.97 -6.31 -3.73
CA VAL A 118 -13.87 -6.99 -4.41
C VAL A 118 -13.95 -8.49 -4.13
N GLU A 119 -13.70 -9.33 -5.13
CA GLU A 119 -13.64 -10.79 -4.97
C GLU A 119 -12.51 -11.17 -4.01
N ARG A 120 -12.64 -12.36 -3.35
CA ARG A 120 -11.62 -12.83 -2.41
C ARG A 120 -10.32 -13.25 -3.11
N ASP A 121 -10.43 -13.77 -4.32
CA ASP A 121 -9.31 -14.20 -5.14
C ASP A 121 -9.12 -13.20 -6.28
N ILE A 122 -8.02 -12.47 -6.26
CA ILE A 122 -7.72 -11.39 -7.20
C ILE A 122 -6.35 -11.59 -7.85
N THR A 123 -6.17 -10.95 -8.98
CA THR A 123 -4.85 -10.80 -9.60
C THR A 123 -4.30 -9.42 -9.28
N ILE A 124 -3.03 -9.35 -8.90
CA ILE A 124 -2.32 -8.14 -8.52
C ILE A 124 -1.03 -7.95 -9.29
N GLY A 125 -0.69 -6.70 -9.60
CA GLY A 125 0.59 -6.32 -10.20
C GLY A 125 1.64 -6.02 -9.13
N ARG A 126 2.78 -6.70 -9.20
CA ARG A 126 3.88 -6.59 -8.23
C ARG A 126 5.12 -5.96 -8.85
N TYR A 127 5.76 -5.05 -8.09
CA TYR A 127 6.94 -4.28 -8.50
C TYR A 127 7.86 -4.04 -7.30
N HIS A 128 8.22 -5.09 -6.56
CA HIS A 128 8.97 -4.96 -5.31
C HIS A 128 9.90 -6.13 -5.06
N SER A 129 10.92 -5.90 -4.22
CA SER A 129 11.79 -6.94 -3.65
C SER A 129 11.75 -6.97 -2.12
N TRP A 130 11.10 -5.99 -1.49
CA TRP A 130 10.87 -5.95 -0.06
C TRP A 130 9.40 -6.20 0.26
N VAL A 131 9.15 -6.88 1.40
CA VAL A 131 7.81 -7.13 1.94
C VAL A 131 7.78 -6.87 3.43
N VAL A 132 6.58 -6.66 3.96
CA VAL A 132 6.34 -6.71 5.40
C VAL A 132 6.35 -8.18 5.81
N SER A 133 7.19 -8.54 6.81
CA SER A 133 7.25 -9.87 7.36
C SER A 133 6.01 -10.19 8.21
N ASP A 134 5.53 -11.42 8.14
CA ASP A 134 4.50 -11.93 9.05
C ASP A 134 5.09 -12.47 10.37
N ASP A 135 6.42 -12.57 10.47
CA ASP A 135 7.09 -13.00 11.70
C ASP A 135 7.00 -11.91 12.77
N ASN A 136 6.51 -12.30 13.95
CA ASN A 136 6.24 -11.38 15.07
C ASN A 136 5.39 -10.17 14.66
N PHE A 137 4.39 -10.39 13.82
CA PHE A 137 3.54 -9.33 13.28
C PHE A 137 2.84 -8.53 14.40
N PRO A 138 2.85 -7.19 14.37
CA PRO A 138 2.31 -6.35 15.44
C PRO A 138 0.81 -6.58 15.67
N SER A 139 0.39 -6.73 16.91
CA SER A 139 -1.01 -6.99 17.28
C SER A 139 -1.96 -5.82 16.96
N CYS A 140 -1.45 -4.60 16.78
CA CYS A 140 -2.24 -3.43 16.38
C CYS A 140 -2.59 -3.44 14.88
N LEU A 141 -1.88 -4.25 14.08
CA LEU A 141 -2.15 -4.45 12.67
C LEU A 141 -2.88 -5.77 12.43
N GLU A 142 -3.49 -5.89 11.27
CA GLU A 142 -4.12 -7.11 10.75
C GLU A 142 -3.71 -7.32 9.31
N ILE A 143 -3.26 -8.53 8.98
CA ILE A 143 -3.00 -8.93 7.59
C ILE A 143 -4.34 -9.18 6.92
N THR A 144 -4.62 -8.47 5.83
CA THR A 144 -5.92 -8.55 5.14
C THR A 144 -5.84 -9.25 3.77
N ALA A 145 -4.65 -9.33 3.18
CA ALA A 145 -4.43 -10.12 1.98
C ALA A 145 -3.01 -10.71 1.94
N VAL A 146 -2.87 -11.87 1.30
CA VAL A 146 -1.60 -12.59 1.12
C VAL A 146 -1.43 -13.05 -0.31
N SER A 147 -0.18 -13.16 -0.78
CA SER A 147 0.10 -13.81 -2.05
C SER A 147 -0.11 -15.31 -1.94
N ASP A 148 -0.50 -15.92 -3.06
CA ASP A 148 -0.46 -17.36 -3.23
C ASP A 148 0.57 -17.65 -4.31
N ASP A 149 1.81 -17.69 -3.90
CA ASP A 149 2.90 -18.11 -4.78
C ASP A 149 2.87 -19.65 -4.88
N MET A 150 1.86 -20.17 -5.59
CA MET A 150 1.85 -21.59 -5.97
C MET A 150 2.97 -21.82 -6.96
N PRO A 151 3.82 -22.83 -6.74
CA PRO A 151 4.85 -23.17 -7.72
C PRO A 151 4.19 -23.48 -9.06
N THR A 152 4.54 -22.74 -10.09
CA THR A 152 4.28 -23.15 -11.46
C THR A 152 5.18 -24.32 -11.75
N ASP A 153 4.56 -25.49 -12.04
CA ASP A 153 5.22 -26.70 -12.56
C ASP A 153 6.19 -27.47 -11.61
N GLY A 154 5.66 -27.96 -10.50
CA GLY A 154 6.08 -29.28 -9.97
C GLY A 154 7.44 -29.45 -9.30
N GLU A 155 8.31 -28.45 -9.19
CA GLU A 155 9.68 -28.61 -8.67
C GLU A 155 10.13 -27.64 -7.57
N ALA A 156 9.38 -26.63 -7.22
CA ALA A 156 9.75 -25.73 -6.13
C ALA A 156 8.94 -25.99 -4.87
N ALA A 157 9.59 -25.91 -3.70
CA ALA A 157 8.87 -25.87 -2.44
C ALA A 157 7.90 -24.67 -2.44
N PRO A 158 6.69 -24.79 -1.85
CA PRO A 158 5.77 -23.68 -1.78
C PRO A 158 6.48 -22.49 -1.14
N GLN A 159 6.49 -21.35 -1.85
CA GLN A 159 7.02 -20.11 -1.31
C GLN A 159 6.18 -19.70 -0.09
N PRO A 160 6.79 -19.16 0.97
CA PRO A 160 6.03 -18.68 2.10
C PRO A 160 5.08 -17.59 1.63
N ARG A 161 3.85 -17.61 2.14
CA ARG A 161 2.86 -16.56 1.88
C ARG A 161 3.44 -15.21 2.26
N GLN A 162 3.29 -14.23 1.39
CA GLN A 162 3.79 -12.88 1.61
C GLN A 162 2.61 -11.95 1.91
N VAL A 163 2.82 -11.00 2.82
CA VAL A 163 1.82 -9.98 3.17
C VAL A 163 1.62 -9.06 1.96
N MET A 164 0.40 -9.06 1.42
CA MET A 164 0.01 -8.23 0.28
C MET A 164 -0.90 -7.06 0.69
N ALA A 165 -1.57 -7.14 1.82
CA ALA A 165 -2.29 -6.01 2.40
C ALA A 165 -2.36 -6.14 3.92
N LEU A 166 -2.44 -4.99 4.57
CA LEU A 166 -2.64 -4.86 6.00
C LEU A 166 -3.53 -3.66 6.32
N ARG A 167 -4.13 -3.67 7.52
CA ARG A 167 -4.82 -2.51 8.07
C ARG A 167 -4.46 -2.34 9.55
N HIS A 168 -4.61 -1.12 10.06
CA HIS A 168 -4.61 -0.88 11.50
C HIS A 168 -5.99 -1.24 12.08
N ARG A 169 -6.00 -1.88 13.26
CA ARG A 169 -7.26 -2.36 13.86
C ARG A 169 -8.18 -1.27 14.38
N GLN A 170 -7.63 -0.08 14.69
CA GLN A 170 -8.38 1.03 15.29
C GLN A 170 -8.45 2.28 14.41
N TYR A 171 -7.46 2.50 13.56
CA TYR A 171 -7.35 3.68 12.70
C TYR A 171 -7.70 3.33 11.26
N ASP A 172 -8.21 4.30 10.52
CA ASP A 172 -8.39 4.18 9.07
C ASP A 172 -7.03 4.29 8.36
N VAL A 173 -6.17 3.30 8.61
CA VAL A 173 -4.83 3.16 8.01
C VAL A 173 -4.76 1.81 7.33
N HIS A 174 -4.57 1.84 6.02
CA HIS A 174 -4.58 0.67 5.14
C HIS A 174 -3.30 0.65 4.31
N GLY A 175 -2.78 -0.53 4.03
CA GLY A 175 -1.61 -0.71 3.18
C GLY A 175 -1.82 -1.85 2.19
N ILE A 176 -1.41 -1.62 0.94
CA ILE A 176 -1.38 -2.62 -0.12
C ILE A 176 0.03 -2.68 -0.72
N GLN A 177 0.61 -3.89 -0.84
CA GLN A 177 1.95 -4.09 -1.38
C GLN A 177 1.96 -3.99 -2.91
N PHE A 178 0.84 -4.27 -3.54
CA PHE A 178 0.66 -4.24 -4.99
C PHE A 178 0.23 -2.86 -5.48
N HIS A 179 0.30 -2.67 -6.79
CA HIS A 179 0.03 -1.41 -7.46
C HIS A 179 -1.41 -1.33 -8.00
N PRO A 180 -2.32 -0.57 -7.37
CA PRO A 180 -3.71 -0.45 -7.81
C PRO A 180 -3.87 0.32 -9.12
N GLU A 181 -2.87 1.15 -9.49
CA GLU A 181 -2.83 1.92 -10.72
C GLU A 181 -2.36 1.10 -11.92
N SER A 182 -1.79 -0.09 -11.67
CA SER A 182 -1.31 -0.96 -12.73
C SER A 182 -2.44 -1.67 -13.46
N VAL A 183 -2.29 -1.81 -14.78
CA VAL A 183 -3.19 -2.64 -15.61
C VAL A 183 -3.20 -4.11 -15.17
N LEU A 184 -2.19 -4.54 -14.45
CA LEU A 184 -2.07 -5.89 -13.90
C LEU A 184 -2.93 -6.10 -12.63
N THR A 185 -3.58 -5.04 -12.12
CA THR A 185 -4.48 -5.09 -10.97
C THR A 185 -5.90 -4.66 -11.41
N PRO A 186 -6.70 -5.55 -11.98
CA PRO A 186 -8.01 -5.19 -12.54
C PRO A 186 -8.97 -4.57 -11.51
N CYS A 187 -8.89 -4.96 -10.25
CA CYS A 187 -9.73 -4.44 -9.15
C CYS A 187 -9.19 -3.12 -8.54
N GLY A 188 -8.04 -2.61 -9.01
CA GLY A 188 -7.37 -1.46 -8.42
C GLY A 188 -8.25 -0.21 -8.33
N ARG A 189 -9.04 0.08 -9.38
CA ARG A 189 -9.99 1.19 -9.37
C ARG A 189 -11.03 1.07 -8.25
N GLN A 190 -11.55 -0.14 -8.00
CA GLN A 190 -12.54 -0.36 -6.93
C GLN A 190 -11.91 -0.15 -5.56
N ILE A 191 -10.68 -0.62 -5.34
CA ILE A 191 -9.93 -0.43 -4.08
C ILE A 191 -9.74 1.05 -3.78
N ILE A 192 -9.27 1.83 -4.76
CA ILE A 192 -9.08 3.28 -4.59
C ILE A 192 -10.42 3.99 -4.36
N LYS A 193 -11.49 3.61 -5.07
CA LYS A 193 -12.82 4.15 -4.87
C LYS A 193 -13.32 3.90 -3.45
N ASN A 194 -13.11 2.70 -2.92
CA ASN A 194 -13.49 2.35 -1.56
C ASN A 194 -12.72 3.19 -0.53
N PHE A 195 -11.40 3.34 -0.69
CA PHE A 195 -10.60 4.22 0.17
C PHE A 195 -11.08 5.67 0.14
N ILE A 196 -11.43 6.19 -1.03
CA ILE A 196 -11.97 7.55 -1.16
C ILE A 196 -13.32 7.69 -0.42
N ALA A 197 -14.11 6.63 -0.37
CA ALA A 197 -15.43 6.62 0.27
C ALA A 197 -15.39 6.46 1.82
N LEU A 198 -14.22 6.08 2.40
CA LEU A 198 -14.06 6.05 3.85
C LEU A 198 -14.27 7.45 4.44
#